data_d713cd77b6043686823743639ca6455d
#
_entry.id   d713cd77b6043686823743639ca6455d
#
_cell.length_a   1.000
_cell.length_b   1.000
_cell.length_c   1.000
_cell.angle_alpha   90.00
_cell.angle_beta   90.00
_cell.angle_gamma   90.00
#
_symmetry.space_group_name_H-M   'P 1'
#
loop_
_entity.id
_entity.type
_entity.pdbx_description
1 polymer ?
#
loop_
_entity_poly.entity_id
_entity_poly.type
_entity_poly.pdbx_seq_one_letter_code
_entity_poly.pdbx_strand_id
1 'polypeptide(L)'
;MKKIFFITAFISSSIIIIAQSTVGITGVRDTSYNILNEYNKHLKNNPGIQIAKETSYPYITEEKKIAYCKTPQRELKLDVFYPKEKSKIKRTAILFIHGGGWRSGNKSIHYPLLEELASLGCVCITPGYRLSTEA
;
A
#
# COMPACT_ATOMS: atom_id res chain seq x y z
N MET A 1 -20.99 14.25 62.51
CA MET A 1 -20.22 14.59 61.31
C MET A 1 -20.69 13.67 60.18
N LYS A 2 -21.49 14.20 59.26
CA LYS A 2 -21.99 13.43 58.07
C LYS A 2 -20.98 13.56 56.94
N LYS A 3 -20.38 12.43 56.52
CA LYS A 3 -19.51 12.37 55.34
C LYS A 3 -20.40 12.32 54.10
N ILE A 4 -20.33 13.35 53.27
CA ILE A 4 -21.00 13.42 51.97
C ILE A 4 -20.01 12.77 50.97
N PHE A 5 -20.38 11.63 50.39
CA PHE A 5 -19.69 11.03 49.27
C PHE A 5 -20.18 11.66 47.97
N PHE A 6 -19.33 12.38 47.28
CA PHE A 6 -19.58 12.79 45.89
C PHE A 6 -19.23 11.61 44.95
N ILE A 7 -20.25 11.01 44.36
CA ILE A 7 -20.08 10.07 43.26
C ILE A 7 -20.04 10.91 41.99
N THR A 8 -18.84 11.11 41.44
CA THR A 8 -18.64 11.68 40.12
C THR A 8 -18.94 10.59 39.10
N ALA A 9 -20.13 10.62 38.48
CA ALA A 9 -20.45 9.75 37.35
C ALA A 9 -19.67 10.23 36.13
N PHE A 10 -18.65 9.46 35.73
CA PHE A 10 -17.95 9.64 34.46
C PHE A 10 -18.88 9.12 33.35
N ILE A 11 -19.59 10.03 32.69
CA ILE A 11 -20.34 9.73 31.48
C ILE A 11 -19.30 9.64 30.37
N SER A 12 -18.84 8.44 30.08
CA SER A 12 -18.08 8.12 28.86
C SER A 12 -19.03 8.24 27.67
N SER A 13 -19.07 9.42 27.04
CA SER A 13 -19.71 9.57 25.74
C SER A 13 -18.88 8.85 24.68
N SER A 14 -19.28 7.64 24.38
CA SER A 14 -18.77 6.90 23.20
C SER A 14 -19.23 7.66 21.96
N ILE A 15 -18.36 8.49 21.41
CA ILE A 15 -18.58 9.09 20.09
C ILE A 15 -18.43 7.95 19.09
N ILE A 16 -19.55 7.39 18.66
CA ILE A 16 -19.57 6.48 17.50
C ILE A 16 -19.33 7.36 16.29
N ILE A 17 -18.08 7.43 15.84
CA ILE A 17 -17.74 8.04 14.56
C ILE A 17 -18.23 7.07 13.47
N ILE A 18 -19.47 7.24 13.00
CA ILE A 18 -19.96 6.61 11.79
C ILE A 18 -19.39 7.43 10.61
N ALA A 19 -18.11 7.27 10.33
CA ALA A 19 -17.49 7.80 9.14
C ALA A 19 -17.54 6.75 8.05
N GLN A 20 -18.73 6.43 7.58
CA GLN A 20 -18.88 5.68 6.33
C GLN A 20 -19.80 6.47 5.40
N SER A 21 -19.19 7.41 4.67
CA SER A 21 -19.81 7.88 3.45
C SER A 21 -19.77 6.72 2.44
N THR A 22 -20.92 6.16 2.13
CA THR A 22 -21.08 5.18 1.04
C THR A 22 -21.03 5.86 -0.34
N VAL A 23 -20.90 7.17 -0.37
CA VAL A 23 -20.76 7.94 -1.60
C VAL A 23 -19.43 7.58 -2.28
N GLY A 24 -19.53 7.04 -3.49
CA GLY A 24 -18.37 6.64 -4.29
C GLY A 24 -17.97 5.16 -4.15
N ILE A 25 -18.67 4.35 -3.35
CA ILE A 25 -18.55 2.89 -3.39
C ILE A 25 -19.26 2.40 -4.65
N THR A 26 -18.50 1.93 -5.61
CA THR A 26 -19.02 1.43 -6.89
C THR A 26 -18.97 -0.09 -7.01
N GLY A 27 -18.31 -0.76 -6.06
CA GLY A 27 -17.96 -2.17 -6.15
C GLY A 27 -16.89 -2.47 -7.21
N VAL A 28 -16.44 -1.45 -7.95
CA VAL A 28 -15.47 -1.59 -9.03
C VAL A 28 -14.17 -0.90 -8.64
N ARG A 29 -13.06 -1.58 -8.90
CA ARG A 29 -11.73 -1.04 -8.66
C ARG A 29 -11.45 0.14 -9.58
N ASP A 30 -11.08 1.27 -9.00
CA ASP A 30 -10.60 2.44 -9.74
C ASP A 30 -9.12 2.23 -10.12
N THR A 31 -8.81 2.35 -11.41
CA THR A 31 -7.46 2.20 -11.98
C THR A 31 -6.91 3.50 -12.54
N SER A 32 -7.54 4.63 -12.24
CA SER A 32 -7.19 5.95 -12.80
C SER A 32 -5.79 6.42 -12.37
N TYR A 33 -5.34 6.09 -11.15
CA TYR A 33 -3.98 6.38 -10.71
C TYR A 33 -3.03 5.28 -11.18
N ASN A 34 -2.27 5.58 -12.23
CA ASN A 34 -1.26 4.68 -12.80
C ASN A 34 -0.09 5.47 -13.37
N ILE A 35 1.01 4.79 -13.67
CA ILE A 35 2.27 5.41 -14.12
C ILE A 35 2.06 6.28 -15.37
N LEU A 36 1.29 5.81 -16.35
CA LEU A 36 1.11 6.53 -17.61
C LEU A 36 0.31 7.81 -17.41
N ASN A 37 -0.75 7.77 -16.61
CA ASN A 37 -1.56 8.95 -16.31
C ASN A 37 -0.77 9.98 -15.53
N GLU A 38 0.01 9.57 -14.53
CA GLU A 38 0.87 10.48 -13.76
C GLU A 38 2.02 11.04 -14.62
N TYR A 39 2.61 10.24 -15.49
CA TYR A 39 3.61 10.72 -16.45
C TYR A 39 3.05 11.82 -17.34
N ASN A 40 1.90 11.58 -17.99
CA ASN A 40 1.27 12.57 -18.89
C ASN A 40 0.89 13.84 -18.16
N LYS A 41 0.42 13.75 -16.93
CA LYS A 41 0.08 14.90 -16.08
C LYS A 41 1.29 15.78 -15.77
N HIS A 42 2.43 15.18 -15.53
CA HIS A 42 3.65 15.89 -15.13
C HIS A 42 4.54 16.30 -16.29
N LEU A 43 4.42 15.65 -17.45
CA LEU A 43 5.27 15.87 -18.64
C LEU A 43 5.28 17.34 -19.09
N LYS A 44 4.11 18.01 -19.04
CA LYS A 44 3.97 19.41 -19.46
C LYS A 44 4.90 20.36 -18.67
N ASN A 45 5.01 20.13 -17.36
CA ASN A 45 5.79 20.99 -16.46
C ASN A 45 7.23 20.49 -16.27
N ASN A 46 7.49 19.24 -16.63
CA ASN A 46 8.78 18.57 -16.46
C ASN A 46 9.12 17.74 -17.70
N PRO A 47 9.49 18.38 -18.82
CA PRO A 47 9.68 17.68 -20.11
C PRO A 47 10.82 16.67 -20.11
N GLY A 48 11.71 16.74 -19.11
CA GLY A 48 12.83 15.79 -18.96
C GLY A 48 12.51 14.53 -18.15
N ILE A 49 11.28 14.39 -17.61
CA ILE A 49 10.94 13.16 -16.87
C ILE A 49 10.88 11.95 -17.79
N GLN A 50 11.20 10.79 -17.22
CA GLN A 50 11.09 9.51 -17.90
C GLN A 50 10.38 8.50 -17.00
N ILE A 51 9.67 7.57 -17.60
CA ILE A 51 9.11 6.45 -16.86
C ILE A 51 10.25 5.47 -16.53
N ALA A 52 10.47 5.20 -15.25
CA ALA A 52 11.40 4.18 -14.81
C ALA A 52 10.96 2.81 -15.35
N LYS A 53 11.90 2.06 -15.91
CA LYS A 53 11.65 0.72 -16.45
C LYS A 53 12.02 -0.32 -15.41
N GLU A 54 11.27 -1.42 -15.41
CA GLU A 54 11.66 -2.63 -14.68
C GLU A 54 13.00 -3.13 -15.23
N THR A 55 13.91 -3.49 -14.33
CA THR A 55 15.23 -3.99 -14.68
C THR A 55 15.34 -5.43 -14.17
N SER A 56 15.48 -6.38 -15.10
CA SER A 56 15.66 -7.77 -14.71
C SER A 56 17.07 -7.98 -14.13
N TYR A 57 17.15 -8.21 -12.83
CA TYR A 57 18.37 -8.57 -12.13
C TYR A 57 18.45 -10.09 -11.94
N PRO A 58 19.43 -10.79 -12.52
CA PRO A 58 19.49 -12.25 -12.48
C PRO A 58 19.73 -12.82 -11.07
N TYR A 59 20.17 -11.98 -10.15
CA TYR A 59 20.51 -12.34 -8.76
C TYR A 59 19.44 -11.94 -7.72
N ILE A 60 18.28 -11.45 -8.15
CA ILE A 60 17.12 -11.27 -7.28
C ILE A 60 16.06 -12.35 -7.55
N THR A 61 15.17 -12.54 -6.59
CA THR A 61 13.97 -13.35 -6.70
C THR A 61 12.76 -12.43 -6.57
N GLU A 62 11.77 -12.68 -7.42
CA GLU A 62 10.48 -12.00 -7.38
C GLU A 62 9.39 -13.04 -7.11
N GLU A 63 8.71 -12.91 -6.00
CA GLU A 63 7.52 -13.69 -5.69
C GLU A 63 6.30 -12.79 -5.79
N LYS A 64 5.49 -13.02 -6.81
CA LYS A 64 4.33 -12.17 -7.12
C LYS A 64 3.02 -12.88 -6.79
N LYS A 65 1.98 -12.12 -6.46
CA LYS A 65 0.60 -12.57 -6.20
C LYS A 65 0.44 -13.47 -4.97
N ILE A 66 1.26 -13.29 -3.95
CA ILE A 66 1.14 -13.99 -2.67
C ILE A 66 -0.13 -13.49 -1.96
N ALA A 67 -1.10 -14.37 -1.74
CA ALA A 67 -2.32 -14.03 -1.02
C ALA A 67 -2.01 -13.84 0.48
N TYR A 68 -2.43 -12.71 1.07
CA TYR A 68 -2.20 -12.43 2.49
C TYR A 68 -3.49 -12.13 3.26
N CYS A 69 -4.57 -11.78 2.56
CA CYS A 69 -5.86 -11.50 3.17
C CYS A 69 -7.00 -11.79 2.17
N LYS A 70 -8.10 -12.34 2.65
CA LYS A 70 -9.31 -12.56 1.86
C LYS A 70 -10.41 -11.61 2.33
N THR A 71 -10.97 -10.85 1.41
CA THR A 71 -12.14 -9.99 1.64
C THR A 71 -13.35 -10.56 0.92
N PRO A 72 -14.58 -10.11 1.21
CA PRO A 72 -15.75 -10.53 0.45
C PRO A 72 -15.64 -10.26 -1.06
N GLN A 73 -14.93 -9.18 -1.45
CA GLN A 73 -14.81 -8.77 -2.84
C GLN A 73 -13.67 -9.51 -3.57
N ARG A 74 -12.56 -9.80 -2.89
CA ARG A 74 -11.40 -10.46 -3.51
C ARG A 74 -10.31 -10.88 -2.52
N GLU A 75 -9.37 -11.66 -2.98
CA GLU A 75 -8.11 -11.87 -2.29
C GLU A 75 -7.18 -10.66 -2.47
N LEU A 76 -6.62 -10.19 -1.35
CA LEU A 76 -5.57 -9.20 -1.34
C LEU A 76 -4.21 -9.90 -1.46
N LYS A 77 -3.39 -9.41 -2.39
CA LYS A 77 -2.12 -10.04 -2.74
C LYS A 77 -0.98 -9.04 -2.59
N LEU A 78 0.15 -9.53 -2.14
CA LEU A 78 1.40 -8.79 -2.09
C LEU A 78 2.42 -9.39 -3.04
N ASP A 79 3.47 -8.63 -3.35
CA ASP A 79 4.63 -9.10 -4.07
C ASP A 79 5.88 -8.82 -3.24
N VAL A 80 6.87 -9.71 -3.37
CA VAL A 80 8.14 -9.65 -2.64
C VAL A 80 9.29 -9.73 -3.63
N PHE A 81 10.30 -8.87 -3.41
CA PHE A 81 11.53 -8.82 -4.18
C PHE A 81 12.70 -8.94 -3.21
N TYR A 82 13.61 -9.87 -3.44
CA TYR A 82 14.73 -10.10 -2.53
C TYR A 82 15.93 -10.76 -3.23
N PRO A 83 17.16 -10.62 -2.69
CA PRO A 83 18.33 -11.31 -3.24
C PRO A 83 18.19 -12.82 -3.18
N LYS A 84 18.56 -13.52 -4.25
CA LYS A 84 18.61 -15.01 -4.30
C LYS A 84 19.58 -15.58 -3.29
N GLU A 85 20.68 -14.88 -3.05
CA GLU A 85 21.71 -15.35 -2.14
C GLU A 85 21.19 -15.39 -0.70
N LYS A 86 21.40 -16.52 -0.04
CA LYS A 86 21.09 -16.65 1.39
C LYS A 86 22.12 -15.87 2.22
N SER A 87 21.65 -15.05 3.12
CA SER A 87 22.51 -14.30 4.04
C SER A 87 22.45 -14.88 5.44
N LYS A 88 23.61 -14.91 6.12
CA LYS A 88 23.72 -15.27 7.54
C LYS A 88 23.31 -14.09 8.46
N ILE A 89 23.28 -12.88 7.94
CA ILE A 89 22.85 -11.68 8.65
C ILE A 89 21.42 -11.31 8.25
N LYS A 90 20.70 -10.65 9.15
CA LYS A 90 19.37 -10.12 8.88
C LYS A 90 19.47 -9.04 7.79
N ARG A 91 18.55 -9.08 6.83
CA ARG A 91 18.42 -8.05 5.80
C ARG A 91 17.43 -6.98 6.23
N THR A 92 17.62 -5.78 5.75
CA THR A 92 16.62 -4.71 5.89
C THR A 92 15.38 -5.10 5.09
N ALA A 93 14.21 -5.05 5.73
CA ALA A 93 12.92 -5.22 5.07
C ALA A 93 12.27 -3.85 4.88
N ILE A 94 11.74 -3.59 3.67
CA ILE A 94 11.09 -2.33 3.30
C ILE A 94 9.69 -2.65 2.78
N LEU A 95 8.68 -2.02 3.37
CA LEU A 95 7.29 -2.14 2.96
C LEU A 95 6.89 -0.91 2.14
N PHE A 96 6.50 -1.13 0.88
CA PHE A 96 6.04 -0.09 -0.03
C PHE A 96 4.52 -0.10 -0.15
N ILE A 97 3.87 0.94 0.33
CA ILE A 97 2.41 1.11 0.21
C ILE A 97 2.15 2.13 -0.89
N HIS A 98 1.49 1.70 -1.96
CA HIS A 98 1.24 2.58 -3.11
C HIS A 98 0.27 3.71 -2.78
N GLY A 99 0.44 4.86 -3.46
CA GLY A 99 -0.46 5.99 -3.41
C GLY A 99 -1.76 5.78 -4.19
N GLY A 100 -2.51 6.88 -4.38
CA GLY A 100 -3.78 6.91 -5.10
C GLY A 100 -4.97 7.31 -4.24
N GLY A 101 -4.73 7.96 -3.07
CA GLY A 101 -5.74 8.48 -2.16
C GLY A 101 -6.70 7.43 -1.61
N TRP A 102 -6.23 6.20 -1.41
CA TRP A 102 -7.04 5.01 -1.03
C TRP A 102 -8.16 4.66 -2.01
N ARG A 103 -8.30 5.41 -3.08
CA ARG A 103 -9.35 5.28 -4.07
C ARG A 103 -8.90 4.47 -5.29
N SER A 104 -7.67 4.67 -5.72
CA SER A 104 -7.10 4.02 -6.91
C SER A 104 -5.64 3.64 -6.70
N GLY A 105 -4.98 3.12 -7.73
CA GLY A 105 -3.59 2.73 -7.69
C GLY A 105 -3.33 1.24 -7.71
N ASN A 106 -2.07 0.90 -7.82
CA ASN A 106 -1.61 -0.48 -7.91
C ASN A 106 -0.21 -0.64 -7.31
N LYS A 107 0.03 -1.76 -6.67
CA LYS A 107 1.33 -2.12 -6.09
C LYS A 107 2.48 -2.17 -7.12
N SER A 108 2.20 -2.42 -8.39
CA SER A 108 3.21 -2.47 -9.46
C SER A 108 3.85 -1.12 -9.79
N ILE A 109 3.29 0.00 -9.31
CA ILE A 109 3.87 1.34 -9.52
C ILE A 109 5.31 1.44 -8.98
N HIS A 110 5.64 0.64 -7.97
CA HIS A 110 6.94 0.68 -7.32
C HIS A 110 7.93 -0.38 -7.83
N TYR A 111 7.57 -1.25 -8.76
CA TYR A 111 8.42 -2.37 -9.16
C TYR A 111 9.86 -1.97 -9.53
N PRO A 112 10.11 -0.97 -10.38
CA PRO A 112 11.48 -0.59 -10.71
C PRO A 112 12.33 -0.24 -9.49
N LEU A 113 11.73 0.44 -8.49
CA LEU A 113 12.40 0.78 -7.25
C LEU A 113 12.62 -0.44 -6.34
N LEU A 114 11.65 -1.37 -6.29
CA LEU A 114 11.77 -2.59 -5.50
C LEU A 114 12.86 -3.51 -6.04
N GLU A 115 12.95 -3.64 -7.36
CA GLU A 115 14.00 -4.40 -8.05
C GLU A 115 15.39 -3.83 -7.74
N GLU A 116 15.53 -2.50 -7.85
CA GLU A 116 16.78 -1.82 -7.52
C GLU A 116 17.20 -2.04 -6.07
N LEU A 117 16.30 -1.82 -5.10
CA LEU A 117 16.60 -2.00 -3.68
C LEU A 117 16.86 -3.47 -3.31
N ALA A 118 16.17 -4.41 -3.96
CA ALA A 118 16.44 -5.83 -3.80
C ALA A 118 17.83 -6.19 -4.34
N SER A 119 18.24 -5.58 -5.45
CA SER A 119 19.60 -5.76 -6.00
C SER A 119 20.69 -5.27 -5.06
N LEU A 120 20.38 -4.26 -4.23
CA LEU A 120 21.25 -3.72 -3.18
C LEU A 120 21.19 -4.50 -1.86
N GLY A 121 20.45 -5.60 -1.80
CA GLY A 121 20.44 -6.50 -0.65
C GLY A 121 19.22 -6.40 0.27
N CYS A 122 18.25 -5.55 -0.01
CA CYS A 122 17.03 -5.42 0.77
C CYS A 122 16.00 -6.52 0.45
N VAL A 123 15.06 -6.73 1.36
CA VAL A 123 13.80 -7.45 1.11
C VAL A 123 12.70 -6.42 0.94
N CYS A 124 12.13 -6.31 -0.25
CA CYS A 124 11.13 -5.30 -0.59
C CYS A 124 9.76 -5.95 -0.74
N ILE A 125 8.74 -5.41 -0.10
CA ILE A 125 7.38 -5.95 -0.07
C ILE A 125 6.42 -4.86 -0.53
N THR A 126 5.51 -5.17 -1.45
CA THR A 126 4.47 -4.24 -1.87
C THR A 126 3.10 -4.91 -1.85
N PRO A 127 2.21 -4.54 -0.91
CA PRO A 127 0.85 -5.07 -0.84
C PRO A 127 -0.11 -4.29 -1.73
N GLY A 128 -1.03 -5.00 -2.37
CA GLY A 128 -2.24 -4.40 -2.88
C GLY A 128 -3.31 -4.44 -1.80
N TYR A 129 -3.78 -3.31 -1.37
CA TYR A 129 -4.81 -3.19 -0.34
C TYR A 129 -6.20 -2.92 -0.93
N ARG A 130 -7.25 -3.02 -0.10
CA ARG A 130 -8.62 -2.69 -0.48
C ARG A 130 -8.76 -1.18 -0.69
N LEU A 131 -9.33 -0.79 -1.82
CA LEU A 131 -9.61 0.60 -2.14
C LEU A 131 -11.00 1.01 -1.65
N SER A 132 -11.22 2.29 -1.39
CA SER A 132 -12.50 2.81 -0.91
C SER A 132 -13.66 2.59 -1.89
N THR A 133 -13.38 2.47 -3.18
CA THR A 133 -14.39 2.14 -4.21
C THR A 133 -14.85 0.69 -4.17
N GLU A 134 -14.09 -0.20 -3.50
CA GLU A 134 -14.38 -1.64 -3.36
C GLU A 134 -15.04 -1.96 -2.01
N ALA A 135 -15.09 -1.01 -1.07
CA ALA A 135 -15.48 -1.25 0.33
C ALA A 135 -16.96 -1.49 0.54
#